data_e097c93c9c302d2dea9f29f85ab1571d
#
_entry.id   e097c93c9c302d2dea9f29f85ab1571d
#
_cell.length_a   1.000
_cell.length_b   1.000
_cell.length_c   1.000
_cell.angle_alpha   90.00
_cell.angle_beta   90.00
_cell.angle_gamma   90.00
#
_symmetry.space_group_name_H-M   'P 1'
#
loop_
_entity.id
_entity.type
_entity.pdbx_description
1 polymer ?
#
loop_
_entity_poly.entity_id
_entity_poly.type
_entity_poly.pdbx_seq_one_letter_code
_entity_poly.pdbx_strand_id
1 'polypeptide(L)'
;MSQHQVTTRQRRNVVLLDLDGTLTQSDPGIIACATKAFEELSLPVPDDQEMHRFIGPAIIESFRRNHMPDELLDRGVEIYREYYADKAVFDDPNNPGHKIPGRLYNSVYAGIPEQLAALRADACTWQSPRA
;
A
#
# COMPACT_ATOMS: atom_id res chain seq x y z
N MET A 1 28.44 -40.14 33.44
CA MET A 1 28.09 -38.69 33.56
C MET A 1 27.66 -38.19 32.20
N SER A 2 26.37 -38.09 31.96
CA SER A 2 25.84 -37.52 30.76
C SER A 2 25.97 -35.99 30.84
N GLN A 3 26.85 -35.42 30.04
CA GLN A 3 26.83 -33.99 29.83
C GLN A 3 25.59 -33.67 29.02
N HIS A 4 24.59 -33.11 29.66
CA HIS A 4 23.52 -32.43 28.95
C HIS A 4 24.13 -31.23 28.25
N GLN A 5 24.47 -31.38 26.98
CA GLN A 5 24.65 -30.25 26.12
C GLN A 5 23.29 -29.55 26.03
N VAL A 6 23.14 -28.47 26.78
CA VAL A 6 22.07 -27.53 26.56
C VAL A 6 22.37 -26.89 25.21
N THR A 7 21.76 -27.43 24.17
CA THR A 7 21.74 -26.76 22.89
C THR A 7 20.95 -25.47 23.11
N THR A 8 21.64 -24.36 23.27
CA THR A 8 20.99 -23.06 23.28
C THR A 8 20.40 -22.89 21.88
N ARG A 9 19.13 -23.27 21.73
CA ARG A 9 18.37 -22.84 20.54
C ARG A 9 18.46 -21.32 20.51
N GLN A 10 19.25 -20.78 19.59
CA GLN A 10 19.17 -19.38 19.29
C GLN A 10 17.72 -19.10 18.91
N ARG A 11 16.98 -18.47 19.81
CA ARG A 11 15.65 -17.97 19.52
C ARG A 11 15.83 -16.88 18.49
N ARG A 12 15.54 -17.20 17.23
CA ARG A 12 15.42 -16.18 16.19
C ARG A 12 14.13 -15.43 16.47
N ASN A 13 14.26 -14.23 16.97
CA ASN A 13 13.13 -13.33 17.07
C ASN A 13 12.83 -12.84 15.66
N VAL A 14 11.68 -13.25 15.13
CA VAL A 14 11.19 -12.80 13.82
C VAL A 14 10.21 -11.67 14.07
N VAL A 15 10.47 -10.51 13.45
CA VAL A 15 9.54 -9.38 13.45
C VAL A 15 8.89 -9.32 12.07
N LEU A 16 7.57 -9.51 12.04
CA LEU A 16 6.75 -9.37 10.84
C LEU A 16 6.15 -7.97 10.83
N LEU A 17 6.36 -7.24 9.73
CA LEU A 17 5.87 -5.88 9.57
C LEU A 17 4.91 -5.83 8.38
N ASP A 18 3.70 -5.27 8.62
CA ASP A 18 2.78 -4.94 7.57
C ASP A 18 3.23 -3.66 6.88
N LEU A 19 3.18 -3.60 5.56
CA LEU A 19 3.66 -2.47 4.79
C LEU A 19 2.61 -1.37 4.67
N ASP A 20 1.46 -1.72 4.07
CA ASP A 20 0.42 -0.74 3.75
C ASP A 20 -0.36 -0.32 4.99
N GLY A 21 -0.40 1.00 5.23
CA GLY A 21 -1.08 1.56 6.39
C GLY A 21 -0.35 1.43 7.71
N THR A 22 0.79 0.69 7.77
CA THR A 22 1.61 0.50 8.96
C THR A 22 2.99 1.13 8.81
N LEU A 23 3.75 0.74 7.78
CA LEU A 23 5.08 1.30 7.50
C LEU A 23 5.00 2.44 6.49
N THR A 24 4.07 2.37 5.55
CA THR A 24 3.87 3.36 4.50
C THR A 24 2.44 3.85 4.48
N GLN A 25 2.27 5.10 4.10
CA GLN A 25 0.98 5.71 3.83
C GLN A 25 0.68 5.55 2.34
N SER A 26 -0.07 4.52 1.98
CA SER A 26 -0.46 4.22 0.60
C SER A 26 -1.77 4.88 0.17
N ASP A 27 -2.47 5.50 1.11
CA ASP A 27 -3.79 6.12 0.94
C ASP A 27 -3.86 7.09 -0.25
N PRO A 28 -2.90 8.04 -0.42
CA PRO A 28 -2.98 8.98 -1.54
C PRO A 28 -2.99 8.28 -2.91
N GLY A 29 -2.21 7.24 -3.09
CA GLY A 29 -2.14 6.48 -4.34
C GLY A 29 -3.43 5.72 -4.64
N ILE A 30 -3.99 5.05 -3.65
CA ILE A 30 -5.25 4.31 -3.78
C ILE A 30 -6.40 5.26 -4.12
N ILE A 31 -6.53 6.35 -3.36
CA ILE A 31 -7.59 7.34 -3.55
C ILE A 31 -7.46 8.01 -4.91
N ALA A 32 -6.26 8.42 -5.30
CA ALA A 32 -6.01 9.08 -6.58
C ALA A 32 -6.37 8.18 -7.77
N CYS A 33 -5.99 6.91 -7.73
CA CYS A 33 -6.30 5.96 -8.80
C CYS A 33 -7.80 5.62 -8.87
N ALA A 34 -8.47 5.49 -7.73
CA ALA A 34 -9.91 5.29 -7.68
C ALA A 34 -10.66 6.51 -8.23
N THR A 35 -10.22 7.70 -7.86
CA THR A 35 -10.77 8.96 -8.39
C THR A 35 -10.67 9.02 -9.92
N LYS A 36 -9.53 8.62 -10.47
CA LYS A 36 -9.33 8.56 -11.93
C LYS A 36 -10.32 7.61 -12.62
N ALA A 37 -10.63 6.47 -11.98
CA ALA A 37 -11.62 5.54 -12.53
C ALA A 37 -13.00 6.18 -12.64
N PHE A 38 -13.46 6.88 -11.60
CA PHE A 38 -14.74 7.61 -11.64
C PHE A 38 -14.73 8.72 -12.68
N GLU A 39 -13.66 9.52 -12.74
CA GLU A 39 -13.54 10.62 -13.71
C GLU A 39 -13.57 10.12 -15.16
N GLU A 40 -12.80 9.09 -15.50
CA GLU A 40 -12.77 8.55 -16.86
C GLU A 40 -14.09 7.91 -17.29
N LEU A 41 -14.84 7.36 -16.36
CA LEU A 41 -16.16 6.80 -16.61
C LEU A 41 -17.28 7.84 -16.56
N SER A 42 -16.94 9.11 -16.36
CA SER A 42 -17.91 10.21 -16.21
C SER A 42 -18.93 9.97 -15.09
N LEU A 43 -18.48 9.35 -14.01
CA LEU A 43 -19.29 9.09 -12.82
C LEU A 43 -18.97 10.11 -11.73
N PRO A 44 -19.94 10.43 -10.85
CA PRO A 44 -19.68 11.29 -9.72
C PRO A 44 -18.61 10.69 -8.80
N VAL A 45 -17.60 11.48 -8.44
CA VAL A 45 -16.57 11.07 -7.50
C VAL A 45 -17.16 11.09 -6.09
N PRO A 46 -17.05 10.00 -5.31
CA PRO A 46 -17.48 10.01 -3.91
C PRO A 46 -16.76 11.08 -3.08
N ASP A 47 -17.34 11.46 -1.96
CA ASP A 47 -16.71 12.42 -1.04
C ASP A 47 -15.44 11.85 -0.38
N ASP A 48 -14.67 12.71 0.28
CA ASP A 48 -13.40 12.32 0.91
C ASP A 48 -13.56 11.20 1.92
N GLN A 49 -14.64 11.20 2.69
CA GLN A 49 -14.94 10.18 3.69
C GLN A 49 -15.14 8.80 3.04
N GLU A 50 -15.93 8.75 1.96
CA GLU A 50 -16.14 7.53 1.19
C GLU A 50 -14.87 7.09 0.45
N MET A 51 -14.09 8.02 -0.07
CA MET A 51 -12.82 7.69 -0.74
C MET A 51 -11.82 7.05 0.22
N HIS A 52 -11.76 7.46 1.48
CA HIS A 52 -10.90 6.82 2.48
C HIS A 52 -11.32 5.37 2.79
N ARG A 53 -12.56 5.01 2.55
CA ARG A 53 -13.05 3.63 2.70
C ARG A 53 -12.61 2.68 1.59
N PHE A 54 -11.96 3.20 0.54
CA PHE A 54 -11.32 2.39 -0.49
C PHE A 54 -10.06 1.68 0.02
N ILE A 55 -9.53 2.12 1.14
CA ILE A 55 -8.33 1.57 1.75
C ILE A 55 -8.70 0.31 2.53
N GLY A 56 -8.11 -0.82 2.13
CA GLY A 56 -8.31 -2.12 2.77
C GLY A 56 -9.17 -3.09 1.95
N PRO A 57 -10.43 -2.78 1.60
CA PRO A 57 -11.26 -3.67 0.79
C PRO A 57 -10.75 -3.85 -0.63
N ALA A 58 -11.20 -4.91 -1.30
CA ALA A 58 -10.94 -5.08 -2.73
C ALA A 58 -11.57 -3.93 -3.52
N ILE A 59 -10.86 -3.41 -4.50
CA ILE A 59 -11.29 -2.23 -5.27
C ILE A 59 -12.67 -2.40 -5.91
N ILE A 60 -12.98 -3.60 -6.41
CA ILE A 60 -14.28 -3.88 -7.02
C ILE A 60 -15.43 -3.76 -6.02
N GLU A 61 -15.22 -4.17 -4.78
CA GLU A 61 -16.22 -4.05 -3.72
C GLU A 61 -16.49 -2.58 -3.35
N SER A 62 -15.43 -1.78 -3.34
CA SER A 62 -15.53 -0.34 -3.09
C SER A 62 -16.28 0.37 -4.22
N PHE A 63 -16.05 -0.02 -5.46
CA PHE A 63 -16.79 0.51 -6.61
C PHE A 63 -18.28 0.15 -6.54
N ARG A 64 -18.63 -1.09 -6.19
CA ARG A 64 -20.02 -1.51 -5.99
C ARG A 64 -20.71 -0.72 -4.90
N ARG A 65 -20.05 -0.55 -3.77
CA ARG A 65 -20.60 0.20 -2.64
C ARG A 65 -20.90 1.66 -3.00
N ASN A 66 -20.13 2.22 -3.93
CA ASN A 66 -20.30 3.59 -4.39
C ASN A 66 -21.12 3.68 -5.68
N HIS A 67 -21.96 2.70 -5.93
CA HIS A 67 -22.97 2.68 -6.99
C HIS A 67 -22.41 2.73 -8.42
N MET A 68 -21.19 2.22 -8.63
CA MET A 68 -20.69 2.03 -9.99
C MET A 68 -21.57 0.99 -10.70
N PRO A 69 -22.13 1.31 -11.89
CA PRO A 69 -22.92 0.34 -12.64
C PRO A 69 -22.16 -0.95 -12.92
N ASP A 70 -22.87 -2.10 -12.84
CA ASP A 70 -22.24 -3.41 -13.03
C ASP A 70 -21.52 -3.53 -14.38
N GLU A 71 -22.06 -2.93 -15.43
CA GLU A 71 -21.46 -2.94 -16.77
C GLU A 71 -20.10 -2.19 -16.81
N LEU A 72 -19.86 -1.31 -15.86
CA LEU A 72 -18.64 -0.50 -15.80
C LEU A 72 -17.63 -1.00 -14.77
N LEU A 73 -17.99 -1.97 -13.92
CA LEU A 73 -17.12 -2.45 -12.85
C LEU A 73 -15.77 -2.97 -13.40
N ASP A 74 -15.80 -3.81 -14.42
CA ASP A 74 -14.59 -4.38 -15.00
C ASP A 74 -13.71 -3.29 -15.62
N ARG A 75 -14.32 -2.34 -16.31
CA ARG A 75 -13.59 -1.18 -16.88
C ARG A 75 -13.04 -0.28 -15.79
N GLY A 76 -13.80 -0.05 -14.72
CA GLY A 76 -13.34 0.73 -13.56
C GLY A 76 -12.12 0.11 -12.90
N VAL A 77 -12.14 -1.20 -12.68
CA VAL A 77 -10.99 -1.95 -12.13
C VAL A 77 -9.78 -1.88 -13.07
N GLU A 78 -10.00 -2.00 -14.37
CA GLU A 78 -8.94 -1.90 -15.37
C GLU A 78 -8.29 -0.52 -15.35
N ILE A 79 -9.07 0.55 -15.36
CA ILE A 79 -8.58 1.93 -15.26
C ILE A 79 -7.78 2.12 -13.96
N TYR A 80 -8.32 1.67 -12.84
CA TYR A 80 -7.62 1.74 -11.56
C TYR A 80 -6.24 1.08 -11.63
N ARG A 81 -6.17 -0.14 -12.17
CA ARG A 81 -4.92 -0.87 -12.30
C ARG A 81 -3.91 -0.19 -13.21
N GLU A 82 -4.37 0.40 -14.31
CA GLU A 82 -3.50 1.16 -15.23
C GLU A 82 -2.84 2.35 -14.52
N TYR A 83 -3.62 3.14 -13.78
CA TYR A 83 -3.10 4.27 -13.03
C TYR A 83 -2.23 3.85 -11.84
N TYR A 84 -2.57 2.72 -11.24
CA TYR A 84 -1.83 2.22 -10.10
C TYR A 84 -0.46 1.65 -10.50
N ALA A 85 -0.41 0.88 -11.58
CA ALA A 85 0.80 0.16 -11.99
C ALA A 85 1.67 0.94 -13.00
N ASP A 86 1.05 1.56 -14.01
CA ASP A 86 1.76 1.94 -15.23
C ASP A 86 1.74 3.45 -15.53
N LYS A 87 0.62 4.13 -15.30
CA LYS A 87 0.48 5.54 -15.68
C LYS A 87 1.11 6.48 -14.66
N ALA A 88 2.27 7.02 -15.00
CA ALA A 88 2.99 7.99 -14.17
C ALA A 88 2.42 9.40 -14.37
N VAL A 89 1.30 9.69 -13.73
CA VAL A 89 0.57 10.98 -13.88
C VAL A 89 0.46 11.78 -12.58
N PHE A 90 0.83 11.18 -11.45
CA PHE A 90 0.75 11.83 -10.15
C PHE A 90 2.06 12.51 -9.80
N ASP A 91 1.98 13.68 -9.16
CA ASP A 91 3.17 14.41 -8.72
C ASP A 91 3.87 13.64 -7.59
N ASP A 92 5.16 13.40 -7.76
CA ASP A 92 5.97 12.74 -6.73
C ASP A 92 6.16 13.69 -5.53
N PRO A 93 5.67 13.35 -4.34
CA PRO A 93 5.84 14.20 -3.17
C PRO A 93 7.30 14.33 -2.72
N ASN A 94 8.17 13.42 -3.14
CA ASN A 94 9.57 13.40 -2.75
C ASN A 94 10.52 14.01 -3.81
N ASN A 95 10.02 14.24 -5.02
CA ASN A 95 10.83 14.76 -6.14
C ASN A 95 10.01 15.70 -7.00
N PRO A 96 9.98 17.02 -6.70
CA PRO A 96 9.18 17.99 -7.44
C PRO A 96 9.45 17.96 -8.95
N GLY A 97 8.38 17.99 -9.73
CA GLY A 97 8.45 17.94 -11.20
C GLY A 97 8.55 16.55 -11.81
N HIS A 98 8.62 15.51 -10.99
CA HIS A 98 8.60 14.12 -11.42
C HIS A 98 7.20 13.52 -11.29
N LYS A 99 6.79 12.72 -12.28
CA LYS A 99 5.50 12.02 -12.25
C LYS A 99 5.70 10.54 -11.96
N ILE A 100 4.79 9.99 -11.16
CA ILE A 100 4.83 8.61 -10.70
C ILE A 100 3.47 7.92 -10.85
N PRO A 101 3.43 6.59 -10.99
CA PRO A 101 2.18 5.84 -10.90
C PRO A 101 1.68 5.75 -9.46
N GLY A 102 0.41 5.41 -9.29
CA GLY A 102 -0.23 5.39 -7.98
C GLY A 102 0.45 4.49 -6.96
N ARG A 103 1.02 3.35 -7.37
CA ARG A 103 1.74 2.44 -6.46
C ARG A 103 2.97 3.07 -5.80
N LEU A 104 3.53 4.10 -6.39
CA LEU A 104 4.66 4.84 -5.85
C LEU A 104 4.23 6.12 -5.12
N TYR A 105 2.96 6.50 -5.24
CA TYR A 105 2.40 7.66 -4.56
C TYR A 105 2.07 7.33 -3.11
N ASN A 106 3.10 7.13 -2.35
CA ASN A 106 3.04 6.82 -0.93
C ASN A 106 4.22 7.47 -0.19
N SER A 107 4.16 7.45 1.11
CA SER A 107 5.24 7.91 1.97
C SER A 107 5.41 6.97 3.16
N VAL A 108 6.61 6.93 3.71
CA VAL A 108 6.88 6.18 4.94
C VAL A 108 6.43 7.05 6.12
N TYR A 109 5.71 6.46 7.07
CA TYR A 109 5.31 7.19 8.29
C TYR A 109 6.53 7.71 9.04
N ALA A 110 6.37 8.86 9.70
CA ALA A 110 7.42 9.48 10.51
C ALA A 110 7.92 8.50 11.59
N GLY A 111 9.23 8.42 11.76
CA GLY A 111 9.88 7.54 12.75
C GLY A 111 10.14 6.11 12.27
N ILE A 112 9.54 5.66 11.18
CA ILE A 112 9.73 4.29 10.67
C ILE A 112 11.17 4.04 10.21
N PRO A 113 11.83 4.92 9.42
CA PRO A 113 13.21 4.68 9.01
C PRO A 113 14.16 4.53 10.20
N GLU A 114 13.97 5.33 11.23
CA GLU A 114 14.78 5.28 12.45
C GLU A 114 14.55 4.00 13.24
N GLN A 115 13.30 3.55 13.35
CA GLN A 115 12.96 2.29 14.02
C GLN A 115 13.49 1.08 13.27
N LEU A 116 13.41 1.07 11.94
CA LEU A 116 13.96 0.01 11.11
C LEU A 116 15.49 -0.05 11.22
N ALA A 117 16.16 1.10 11.26
CA ALA A 117 17.61 1.20 11.47
C ALA A 117 18.00 0.66 12.86
N ALA A 118 17.22 0.95 13.90
CA ALA A 118 17.44 0.44 15.24
C ALA A 118 17.31 -1.08 15.31
N LEU A 119 16.28 -1.67 14.66
CA LEU A 119 16.12 -3.12 14.56
C LEU A 119 17.28 -3.78 13.81
N ARG A 120 17.80 -3.15 12.79
CA ARG A 120 18.94 -3.63 12.01
C ARG A 120 20.24 -3.58 12.84
N ALA A 121 20.42 -2.55 13.64
CA ALA A 121 21.56 -2.40 14.55
C ALA A 121 21.60 -3.51 15.62
N ASP A 122 20.43 -4.06 16.01
CA ASP A 122 20.30 -5.21 16.90
C ASP A 122 20.58 -6.56 16.21
N ALA A 123 21.23 -6.54 15.06
CA ALA A 123 21.61 -7.71 14.26
C ALA A 123 20.42 -8.50 13.69
N CYS A 124 19.31 -7.82 13.37
CA CYS A 124 18.16 -8.42 12.68
C CYS A 124 18.45 -8.61 11.20
N THR A 125 18.04 -9.74 10.65
CA THR A 125 18.09 -10.02 9.21
C THR A 125 16.74 -9.65 8.58
N TRP A 126 16.79 -8.84 7.53
CA TRP A 126 15.59 -8.45 6.80
C TRP A 126 15.20 -9.47 5.74
N GLN A 127 13.92 -9.84 5.74
CA GLN A 127 13.30 -10.59 4.67
C GLN A 127 11.94 -9.98 4.37
N SER A 128 11.70 -9.61 3.12
CA SER A 128 10.36 -9.22 2.67
C SER A 128 9.50 -10.47 2.52
N PRO A 129 8.31 -10.51 3.14
CA PRO A 129 7.37 -11.58 2.82
C PRO A 129 6.97 -11.46 1.36
N ARG A 130 6.99 -12.58 0.64
CA ARG A 130 6.46 -12.62 -0.72
C ARG A 130 4.95 -12.62 -0.65
N ALA A 131 4.36 -11.68 -1.35
CA ALA A 131 2.92 -11.63 -1.53
C ALA A 131 2.44 -12.85 -2.33
#